data_b9b6757736fa1f9f7fb7df63d870550f
#
_entry.id   b9b6757736fa1f9f7fb7df63d870550f
#
_cell.length_a   1.000
_cell.length_b   1.000
_cell.length_c   1.000
_cell.angle_alpha   90.00
_cell.angle_beta   90.00
_cell.angle_gamma   90.00
#
_symmetry.space_group_name_H-M   'P 1'
#
loop_
_entity.id
_entity.type
_entity.pdbx_description
1 polymer ?
#
loop_
_entity_poly.entity_id
_entity_poly.type
_entity_poly.pdbx_seq_one_letter_code
_entity_poly.pdbx_strand_id
1 'polypeptide(L)'
;MKRLAYIDWMRGLACVLMFQTHCYDSWMSPEAKKSSSLTGWSKLGGTLPAPLFIFLAGVSFALVTEKLREKGIERQTIAKQTILRGAEVFGLGLVFRVQEFALGYPWSPWTDLLRVDVLNILGLSMMLMGVLCWATGDGSVTAARIRTLLAGIVAAVIVPMATPPLWTTHRPKFLPWSIESYINGVHIFDQPQPWLFPLFPWSAFAFAGLAVGFFLFTDFAKRKEALAFAALGGAGILACALSVFFDSSSIHLYAVYDYWHSNPGFFLMRCGILLIILFLVYAWCRWGFAQKGFSPIIQLGKTSLLVYWVHIEFVYGRFSILPKGQCSALKATAGLITIFLAMLMLSLLRTNWKKWRVRVSP
;
A
#
# COMPACT_ATOMS: atom_id res chain seq x y z
N MET A 1 -3.52 1.63 23.64
CA MET A 1 -4.18 2.33 22.54
C MET A 1 -5.34 1.51 22.06
N LYS A 2 -6.58 2.04 22.04
CA LYS A 2 -7.64 1.37 21.29
C LYS A 2 -7.19 1.30 19.83
N ARG A 3 -7.11 0.11 19.26
CA ARG A 3 -6.84 -0.11 17.84
C ARG A 3 -7.97 0.52 17.04
N LEU A 4 -7.61 1.24 15.99
CA LEU A 4 -8.62 1.84 15.11
C LEU A 4 -9.14 0.76 14.17
N ALA A 5 -10.35 0.28 14.44
CA ALA A 5 -10.95 -0.87 13.73
C ALA A 5 -11.00 -0.65 12.21
N TYR A 6 -11.26 0.57 11.76
CA TYR A 6 -11.31 0.91 10.34
C TYR A 6 -9.94 0.76 9.64
N ILE A 7 -8.83 1.02 10.32
CA ILE A 7 -7.48 0.79 9.77
C ILE A 7 -7.20 -0.70 9.60
N ASP A 8 -7.49 -1.51 10.61
CA ASP A 8 -7.31 -2.96 10.53
C ASP A 8 -8.26 -3.56 9.47
N TRP A 9 -9.49 -3.02 9.35
CA TRP A 9 -10.44 -3.44 8.33
C TRP A 9 -9.93 -3.14 6.91
N MET A 10 -9.43 -1.92 6.66
CA MET A 10 -8.85 -1.55 5.36
C MET A 10 -7.61 -2.38 5.01
N ARG A 11 -6.74 -2.70 5.98
CA ARG A 11 -5.61 -3.61 5.76
C ARG A 11 -6.09 -5.01 5.38
N GLY A 12 -7.14 -5.49 6.02
CA GLY A 12 -7.75 -6.78 5.69
C GLY A 12 -8.38 -6.78 4.29
N LEU A 13 -9.06 -5.68 3.90
CA LEU A 13 -9.57 -5.50 2.54
C LEU A 13 -8.41 -5.55 1.53
N ALA A 14 -7.30 -4.86 1.81
CA ALA A 14 -6.11 -4.91 0.96
C ALA A 14 -5.58 -6.35 0.81
N CYS A 15 -5.56 -7.15 1.88
CA CYS A 15 -5.19 -8.57 1.80
C CYS A 15 -6.14 -9.36 0.90
N VAL A 16 -7.45 -9.19 1.03
CA VAL A 16 -8.44 -9.92 0.23
C VAL A 16 -8.31 -9.58 -1.25
N LEU A 17 -8.21 -8.29 -1.59
CA LEU A 17 -8.01 -7.83 -2.96
C LEU A 17 -6.68 -8.34 -3.54
N MET A 18 -5.63 -8.37 -2.73
CA MET A 18 -4.32 -8.89 -3.10
C MET A 18 -4.38 -10.39 -3.40
N PHE A 19 -5.01 -11.20 -2.53
CA PHE A 19 -5.18 -12.63 -2.77
C PHE A 19 -5.94 -12.88 -4.07
N GLN A 20 -7.04 -12.16 -4.30
CA GLN A 20 -7.85 -12.27 -5.50
C GLN A 20 -7.03 -11.95 -6.76
N THR A 21 -6.29 -10.85 -6.75
CA THR A 21 -5.47 -10.44 -7.89
C THR A 21 -4.39 -11.46 -8.19
N HIS A 22 -3.63 -11.86 -7.17
CA HIS A 22 -2.50 -12.78 -7.34
C HIS A 22 -2.97 -14.18 -7.78
N CYS A 23 -4.05 -14.70 -7.20
CA CYS A 23 -4.61 -16.01 -7.58
C CYS A 23 -5.08 -16.02 -9.05
N TYR A 24 -5.79 -15.00 -9.48
CA TYR A 24 -6.28 -14.94 -10.86
C TYR A 24 -5.14 -14.66 -11.85
N ASP A 25 -4.19 -13.79 -11.48
CA ASP A 25 -3.05 -13.52 -12.34
C ASP A 25 -2.16 -14.76 -12.52
N SER A 26 -1.84 -15.44 -11.44
CA SER A 26 -0.96 -16.61 -11.48
C SER A 26 -1.60 -17.84 -12.14
N TRP A 27 -2.85 -18.14 -11.84
CA TRP A 27 -3.43 -19.46 -12.16
C TRP A 27 -4.33 -19.50 -13.39
N MET A 28 -5.04 -18.39 -13.71
CA MET A 28 -5.95 -18.42 -14.86
C MET A 28 -5.22 -18.52 -16.19
N SER A 29 -5.73 -19.37 -17.07
CA SER A 29 -5.22 -19.48 -18.45
C SER A 29 -5.48 -18.19 -19.24
N PRO A 30 -4.70 -17.90 -20.29
CA PRO A 30 -4.94 -16.74 -21.17
C PRO A 30 -6.38 -16.71 -21.75
N GLU A 31 -6.93 -17.87 -22.09
CA GLU A 31 -8.29 -18.01 -22.62
C GLU A 31 -9.32 -17.67 -21.54
N ALA A 32 -9.15 -18.19 -20.31
CA ALA A 32 -10.02 -17.88 -19.18
C ALA A 32 -9.95 -16.40 -18.80
N LYS A 33 -8.76 -15.76 -18.89
CA LYS A 33 -8.60 -14.31 -18.67
C LYS A 33 -9.36 -13.47 -19.72
N LYS A 34 -9.45 -13.94 -20.97
CA LYS A 34 -10.16 -13.23 -22.05
C LYS A 34 -11.67 -13.39 -21.98
N SER A 35 -12.14 -14.60 -21.66
CA SER A 35 -13.57 -14.95 -21.69
C SER A 35 -14.35 -14.60 -20.42
N SER A 36 -13.66 -14.40 -19.28
CA SER A 36 -14.30 -14.17 -17.99
C SER A 36 -14.52 -12.69 -17.68
N SER A 37 -15.76 -12.30 -17.40
CA SER A 37 -16.10 -10.96 -16.86
C SER A 37 -15.40 -10.68 -15.52
N LEU A 38 -15.10 -11.72 -14.73
CA LEU A 38 -14.35 -11.61 -13.47
C LEU A 38 -12.96 -11.01 -13.67
N THR A 39 -12.35 -11.19 -14.84
CA THR A 39 -11.02 -10.64 -15.14
C THR A 39 -11.02 -9.11 -15.18
N GLY A 40 -12.08 -8.49 -15.72
CA GLY A 40 -12.22 -7.03 -15.75
C GLY A 40 -12.31 -6.47 -14.32
N TRP A 41 -13.19 -7.03 -13.50
CA TRP A 41 -13.34 -6.65 -12.10
C TRP A 41 -12.06 -6.93 -11.27
N SER A 42 -11.40 -8.07 -11.54
CA SER A 42 -10.13 -8.42 -10.91
C SER A 42 -9.03 -7.43 -11.24
N LYS A 43 -8.92 -6.98 -12.47
CA LYS A 43 -7.93 -5.97 -12.87
C LYS A 43 -8.16 -4.64 -12.16
N LEU A 44 -9.42 -4.16 -12.09
CA LEU A 44 -9.75 -2.94 -11.34
C LEU A 44 -9.41 -3.09 -9.85
N GLY A 45 -9.87 -4.17 -9.21
CA GLY A 45 -9.57 -4.46 -7.81
C GLY A 45 -8.07 -4.60 -7.56
N GLY A 46 -7.34 -5.18 -8.51
CA GLY A 46 -5.90 -5.42 -8.45
C GLY A 46 -5.03 -4.16 -8.47
N THR A 47 -5.58 -3.03 -8.89
CA THR A 47 -4.86 -1.76 -8.82
C THR A 47 -4.81 -1.16 -7.41
N LEU A 48 -5.59 -1.67 -6.45
CA LEU A 48 -5.79 -1.06 -5.14
C LEU A 48 -4.94 -1.63 -4.00
N PRO A 49 -4.55 -2.92 -3.93
CA PRO A 49 -3.85 -3.48 -2.77
C PRO A 49 -2.59 -2.72 -2.37
N ALA A 50 -1.67 -2.51 -3.30
CA ALA A 50 -0.43 -1.80 -3.02
C ALA A 50 -0.65 -0.33 -2.62
N PRO A 51 -1.46 0.48 -3.34
CA PRO A 51 -1.86 1.81 -2.87
C PRO A 51 -2.48 1.82 -1.48
N LEU A 52 -3.37 0.86 -1.15
CA LEU A 52 -3.98 0.73 0.18
C LEU A 52 -2.92 0.51 1.27
N PHE A 53 -1.99 -0.44 1.07
CA PHE A 53 -0.95 -0.72 2.07
C PHE A 53 -0.04 0.48 2.27
N ILE A 54 0.40 1.13 1.18
CA ILE A 54 1.31 2.27 1.24
C ILE A 54 0.61 3.48 1.88
N PHE A 55 -0.63 3.77 1.51
CA PHE A 55 -1.45 4.82 2.12
C PHE A 55 -1.66 4.59 3.62
N LEU A 56 -2.02 3.37 4.02
CA LEU A 56 -2.24 3.03 5.43
C LEU A 56 -0.95 3.01 6.24
N ALA A 57 0.21 2.79 5.60
CA ALA A 57 1.50 2.99 6.25
C ALA A 57 1.69 4.47 6.60
N GLY A 58 1.37 5.40 5.68
CA GLY A 58 1.39 6.84 5.93
C GLY A 58 0.45 7.27 7.07
N VAL A 59 -0.82 6.81 7.05
CA VAL A 59 -1.77 7.08 8.13
C VAL A 59 -1.22 6.56 9.46
N SER A 60 -0.73 5.33 9.50
CA SER A 60 -0.19 4.72 10.73
C SER A 60 1.06 5.43 11.22
N PHE A 61 1.92 5.89 10.30
CA PHE A 61 3.10 6.68 10.59
C PHE A 61 2.74 8.00 11.29
N ALA A 62 1.75 8.73 10.76
CA ALA A 62 1.24 9.96 11.38
C ALA A 62 0.71 9.70 12.79
N LEU A 63 -0.07 8.61 12.99
CA LEU A 63 -0.60 8.22 14.29
C LEU A 63 0.50 7.95 15.32
N VAL A 64 1.59 7.31 14.94
CA VAL A 64 2.73 7.03 15.83
C VAL A 64 3.49 8.32 16.12
N THR A 65 3.83 9.10 15.09
CA THR A 65 4.58 10.35 15.22
C THR A 65 3.85 11.35 16.12
N GLU A 66 2.56 11.55 15.91
CA GLU A 66 1.78 12.50 16.72
C GLU A 66 1.72 12.11 18.20
N LYS A 67 1.57 10.83 18.49
CA LYS A 67 1.62 10.33 19.87
C LYS A 67 2.98 10.53 20.54
N LEU A 68 4.06 10.36 19.80
CA LEU A 68 5.40 10.62 20.33
C LEU A 68 5.58 12.11 20.61
N ARG A 69 5.06 12.99 19.73
CA ARG A 69 5.03 14.44 19.93
C ARG A 69 4.20 14.84 21.16
N GLU A 70 2.99 14.28 21.31
CA GLU A 70 2.13 14.52 22.47
C GLU A 70 2.76 14.08 23.79
N LYS A 71 3.68 13.11 23.77
CA LYS A 71 4.48 12.68 24.92
C LYS A 71 5.71 13.54 25.18
N GLY A 72 5.94 14.59 24.39
CA GLY A 72 7.10 15.45 24.51
C GLY A 72 8.42 14.83 24.06
N ILE A 73 8.38 13.75 23.27
CA ILE A 73 9.60 13.14 22.72
C ILE A 73 10.20 14.09 21.69
N GLU A 74 11.51 14.28 21.80
CA GLU A 74 12.29 15.17 20.93
C GLU A 74 12.19 14.76 19.46
N ARG A 75 12.09 15.73 18.54
CA ARG A 75 11.94 15.50 17.10
C ARG A 75 13.05 14.64 16.50
N GLN A 76 14.29 14.78 16.97
CA GLN A 76 15.42 13.95 16.48
C GLN A 76 15.25 12.50 16.87
N THR A 77 14.80 12.23 18.08
CA THR A 77 14.50 10.87 18.56
C THR A 77 13.34 10.24 17.79
N ILE A 78 12.28 11.02 17.51
CA ILE A 78 11.14 10.56 16.69
C ILE A 78 11.63 10.21 15.27
N ALA A 79 12.42 11.10 14.64
CA ALA A 79 12.97 10.87 13.31
C ALA A 79 13.84 9.62 13.28
N LYS A 80 14.77 9.47 14.22
CA LYS A 80 15.64 8.29 14.33
C LYS A 80 14.82 7.00 14.44
N GLN A 81 13.84 6.96 15.34
CA GLN A 81 12.99 5.76 15.53
C GLN A 81 12.20 5.42 14.27
N THR A 82 11.62 6.41 13.61
CA THR A 82 10.79 6.20 12.43
C THR A 82 11.60 5.85 11.19
N ILE A 83 12.79 6.45 11.02
CA ILE A 83 13.72 6.12 9.93
C ILE A 83 14.28 4.70 10.13
N LEU A 84 14.70 4.34 11.34
CA LEU A 84 15.18 2.98 11.64
C LEU A 84 14.07 1.95 11.38
N ARG A 85 12.83 2.26 11.76
CA ARG A 85 11.70 1.36 11.45
C ARG A 85 11.46 1.22 9.94
N GLY A 86 11.62 2.29 9.18
CA GLY A 86 11.59 2.26 7.72
C GLY A 86 12.71 1.39 7.15
N ALA A 87 13.93 1.54 7.67
CA ALA A 87 15.08 0.72 7.26
C ALA A 87 14.89 -0.78 7.58
N GLU A 88 14.28 -1.11 8.73
CA GLU A 88 13.91 -2.49 9.06
C GLU A 88 12.93 -3.08 8.03
N VAL A 89 11.89 -2.33 7.64
CA VAL A 89 10.91 -2.77 6.64
C VAL A 89 11.57 -2.92 5.26
N PHE A 90 12.46 -1.99 4.90
CA PHE A 90 13.25 -2.08 3.68
C PHE A 90 14.14 -3.34 3.66
N GLY A 91 14.85 -3.59 4.77
CA GLY A 91 15.66 -4.79 4.94
C GLY A 91 14.85 -6.09 4.85
N LEU A 92 13.62 -6.11 5.42
CA LEU A 92 12.71 -7.24 5.25
C LEU A 92 12.34 -7.47 3.78
N GLY A 93 12.18 -6.41 2.98
CA GLY A 93 11.98 -6.52 1.53
C GLY A 93 13.16 -7.20 0.83
N LEU A 94 14.41 -6.86 1.21
CA LEU A 94 15.60 -7.52 0.68
C LEU A 94 15.67 -9.00 1.10
N VAL A 95 15.38 -9.32 2.35
CA VAL A 95 15.31 -10.72 2.83
C VAL A 95 14.25 -11.50 2.06
N PHE A 96 13.10 -10.89 1.78
CA PHE A 96 12.06 -11.49 0.96
C PHE A 96 12.55 -11.80 -0.46
N ARG A 97 13.30 -10.88 -1.10
CA ARG A 97 13.89 -11.12 -2.43
C ARG A 97 14.92 -12.25 -2.43
N VAL A 98 15.75 -12.33 -1.39
CA VAL A 98 16.69 -13.45 -1.22
C VAL A 98 15.97 -14.78 -1.09
N GLN A 99 14.88 -14.82 -0.30
CA GLN A 99 14.06 -16.03 -0.15
C GLN A 99 13.43 -16.45 -1.48
N GLU A 100 12.78 -15.52 -2.20
CA GLU A 100 12.18 -15.78 -3.51
C GLU A 100 13.21 -16.33 -4.52
N PHE A 101 14.40 -15.71 -4.56
CA PHE A 101 15.49 -16.17 -5.40
C PHE A 101 15.94 -17.58 -5.04
N ALA A 102 16.17 -17.86 -3.75
CA ALA A 102 16.64 -19.16 -3.27
C ALA A 102 15.60 -20.26 -3.54
N LEU A 103 14.31 -20.00 -3.32
CA LEU A 103 13.25 -20.96 -3.60
C LEU A 103 13.02 -21.20 -5.11
N GLY A 104 13.27 -20.17 -5.92
CA GLY A 104 13.15 -20.25 -7.38
C GLY A 104 14.40 -20.82 -8.09
N TYR A 105 15.52 -21.02 -7.40
CA TYR A 105 16.75 -21.53 -7.99
C TYR A 105 16.55 -22.96 -8.57
N PRO A 106 17.11 -23.29 -9.77
CA PRO A 106 18.02 -22.48 -10.59
C PRO A 106 17.32 -21.59 -11.66
N TRP A 107 15.99 -21.51 -11.68
CA TRP A 107 15.25 -20.79 -12.74
C TRP A 107 15.09 -19.30 -12.50
N SER A 108 15.29 -18.82 -11.26
CA SER A 108 15.22 -17.39 -10.94
C SER A 108 16.45 -16.66 -11.45
N PRO A 109 16.29 -15.59 -12.25
CA PRO A 109 17.42 -14.78 -12.67
C PRO A 109 18.00 -14.01 -11.47
N TRP A 110 19.33 -13.85 -11.43
CA TRP A 110 20.02 -13.12 -10.35
C TRP A 110 19.52 -11.67 -10.17
N THR A 111 19.00 -11.09 -11.24
CA THR A 111 18.44 -9.74 -11.27
C THR A 111 17.22 -9.57 -10.35
N ASP A 112 16.53 -10.69 -10.04
CA ASP A 112 15.40 -10.67 -9.11
C ASP A 112 15.79 -10.32 -7.67
N LEU A 113 17.06 -10.51 -7.29
CA LEU A 113 17.60 -10.08 -6.00
C LEU A 113 17.54 -8.55 -5.82
N LEU A 114 17.67 -7.78 -6.91
CA LEU A 114 17.68 -6.32 -6.92
C LEU A 114 16.32 -5.72 -7.33
N ARG A 115 15.32 -6.56 -7.53
CA ARG A 115 13.98 -6.13 -7.92
C ARG A 115 13.32 -5.31 -6.81
N VAL A 116 12.72 -4.18 -7.19
CA VAL A 116 11.96 -3.32 -6.26
C VAL A 116 10.64 -3.98 -5.89
N ASP A 117 10.49 -4.30 -4.61
CA ASP A 117 9.28 -4.89 -4.03
C ASP A 117 8.46 -3.86 -3.26
N VAL A 118 7.19 -4.19 -2.98
CA VAL A 118 6.29 -3.34 -2.19
C VAL A 118 6.82 -3.06 -0.78
N LEU A 119 7.55 -4.00 -0.16
CA LEU A 119 8.16 -3.77 1.15
C LEU A 119 9.33 -2.78 1.07
N ASN A 120 10.10 -2.81 -0.03
CA ASN A 120 11.18 -1.85 -0.23
C ASN A 120 10.63 -0.43 -0.34
N ILE A 121 9.57 -0.20 -1.15
CA ILE A 121 8.98 1.13 -1.25
C ILE A 121 8.28 1.57 0.03
N LEU A 122 7.65 0.66 0.77
CA LEU A 122 7.10 0.95 2.09
C LEU A 122 8.19 1.46 3.05
N GLY A 123 9.30 0.73 3.15
CA GLY A 123 10.43 1.11 4.00
C GLY A 123 11.04 2.44 3.59
N LEU A 124 11.30 2.64 2.29
CA LEU A 124 11.85 3.89 1.75
C LEU A 124 10.90 5.07 1.98
N SER A 125 9.60 4.89 1.74
CA SER A 125 8.60 5.93 2.01
C SER A 125 8.54 6.29 3.50
N MET A 126 8.67 5.30 4.41
CA MET A 126 8.74 5.55 5.85
C MET A 126 9.97 6.36 6.24
N MET A 127 11.14 6.08 5.65
CA MET A 127 12.35 6.87 5.89
C MET A 127 12.16 8.32 5.42
N LEU A 128 11.62 8.53 4.22
CA LEU A 128 11.33 9.85 3.68
C LEU A 128 10.31 10.63 4.53
N MET A 129 9.24 9.97 4.99
CA MET A 129 8.28 10.57 5.93
C MET A 129 8.94 10.93 7.26
N GLY A 130 9.91 10.13 7.74
CA GLY A 130 10.70 10.43 8.93
C GLY A 130 11.50 11.72 8.78
N VAL A 131 12.18 11.89 7.64
CA VAL A 131 12.91 13.12 7.29
C VAL A 131 11.94 14.31 7.19
N LEU A 132 10.81 14.15 6.52
CA LEU A 132 9.78 15.20 6.38
C LEU A 132 9.26 15.65 7.75
N CYS A 133 8.93 14.71 8.63
CA CYS A 133 8.45 14.99 9.98
C CYS A 133 9.51 15.65 10.87
N TRP A 134 10.78 15.34 10.66
CA TRP A 134 11.89 16.01 11.32
C TRP A 134 12.02 17.46 10.83
N ALA A 135 12.01 17.69 9.52
CA ALA A 135 12.15 19.02 8.93
C ALA A 135 10.99 19.97 9.31
N THR A 136 9.78 19.43 9.48
CA THR A 136 8.57 20.20 9.81
C THR A 136 8.24 20.23 11.31
N GLY A 137 8.99 19.48 12.13
CA GLY A 137 8.65 19.17 13.51
C GLY A 137 9.00 20.23 14.56
N ASP A 138 9.45 21.43 14.16
CA ASP A 138 9.82 22.52 15.09
C ASP A 138 8.61 23.20 15.75
N GLY A 139 8.87 23.84 16.91
CA GLY A 139 7.89 24.65 17.61
C GLY A 139 6.78 23.88 18.30
N SER A 140 5.59 24.45 18.40
CA SER A 140 4.46 23.81 19.08
C SER A 140 3.93 22.58 18.31
N VAL A 141 3.37 21.62 19.05
CA VAL A 141 2.77 20.39 18.47
C VAL A 141 1.73 20.71 17.39
N THR A 142 0.89 21.74 17.62
CA THR A 142 -0.12 22.15 16.65
C THR A 142 0.50 22.72 15.37
N ALA A 143 1.52 23.58 15.49
CA ALA A 143 2.20 24.17 14.35
C ALA A 143 2.96 23.10 13.55
N ALA A 144 3.67 22.19 14.22
CA ALA A 144 4.35 21.05 13.60
C ALA A 144 3.37 20.14 12.87
N ARG A 145 2.19 19.86 13.46
CA ARG A 145 1.12 19.07 12.84
C ARG A 145 0.66 19.68 11.52
N ILE A 146 0.32 20.99 11.53
CA ILE A 146 -0.15 21.69 10.33
C ILE A 146 0.92 21.72 9.26
N ARG A 147 2.18 22.05 9.61
CA ARG A 147 3.29 22.03 8.64
C ARG A 147 3.51 20.66 8.03
N THR A 148 3.48 19.60 8.85
CA THR A 148 3.66 18.23 8.35
C THR A 148 2.50 17.79 7.46
N LEU A 149 1.26 18.18 7.81
CA LEU A 149 0.08 17.95 6.97
C LEU A 149 0.24 18.62 5.61
N LEU A 150 0.57 19.90 5.57
CA LEU A 150 0.76 20.66 4.32
C LEU A 150 1.92 20.10 3.50
N ALA A 151 3.06 19.80 4.13
CA ALA A 151 4.21 19.20 3.45
C ALA A 151 3.87 17.80 2.89
N GLY A 152 3.05 17.01 3.59
CA GLY A 152 2.53 15.73 3.10
C GLY A 152 1.65 15.90 1.86
N ILE A 153 0.75 16.90 1.84
CA ILE A 153 -0.07 17.22 0.66
C ILE A 153 0.83 17.64 -0.50
N VAL A 154 1.77 18.55 -0.27
CA VAL A 154 2.71 19.02 -1.31
C VAL A 154 3.50 17.86 -1.89
N ALA A 155 4.05 16.98 -1.06
CA ALA A 155 4.77 15.79 -1.52
C ALA A 155 3.86 14.82 -2.31
N ALA A 156 2.61 14.61 -1.85
CA ALA A 156 1.62 13.78 -2.53
C ALA A 156 1.21 14.33 -3.91
N VAL A 157 1.38 15.63 -4.15
CA VAL A 157 1.14 16.26 -5.46
C VAL A 157 2.41 16.25 -6.31
N ILE A 158 3.56 16.65 -5.75
CA ILE A 158 4.81 16.77 -6.51
C ILE A 158 5.26 15.42 -7.07
N VAL A 159 5.18 14.35 -6.27
CA VAL A 159 5.67 13.03 -6.69
C VAL A 159 4.96 12.52 -7.96
N PRO A 160 3.61 12.46 -8.05
CA PRO A 160 2.95 12.02 -9.27
C PRO A 160 3.14 13.00 -10.43
N MET A 161 3.25 14.30 -10.17
CA MET A 161 3.53 15.30 -11.22
C MET A 161 4.94 15.14 -11.81
N ALA A 162 5.92 14.73 -11.03
CA ALA A 162 7.28 14.46 -11.49
C ALA A 162 7.43 13.06 -12.15
N THR A 163 6.44 12.18 -12.03
CA THR A 163 6.52 10.79 -12.52
C THR A 163 6.67 10.71 -14.04
N PRO A 164 5.81 11.35 -14.88
CA PRO A 164 5.90 11.21 -16.33
C PRO A 164 7.27 11.61 -16.91
N PRO A 165 7.87 12.77 -16.57
CA PRO A 165 9.19 13.11 -17.08
C PRO A 165 10.28 12.15 -16.58
N LEU A 166 10.25 11.72 -15.31
CA LEU A 166 11.24 10.77 -14.77
C LEU A 166 11.15 9.38 -15.39
N TRP A 167 9.99 9.00 -15.92
CA TRP A 167 9.79 7.73 -16.63
C TRP A 167 10.14 7.80 -18.10
N THR A 168 10.13 8.99 -18.71
CA THR A 168 10.23 9.15 -20.15
C THR A 168 11.36 10.11 -20.56
N THR A 169 11.11 11.42 -20.57
CA THR A 169 12.00 12.43 -21.15
C THR A 169 13.22 12.79 -20.31
N HIS A 170 13.13 12.67 -18.99
CA HIS A 170 14.20 13.04 -18.04
C HIS A 170 14.61 11.86 -17.16
N ARG A 171 14.72 10.68 -17.75
CA ARG A 171 15.21 9.51 -17.05
C ARG A 171 16.66 9.72 -16.57
N PRO A 172 16.99 9.33 -15.33
CA PRO A 172 18.36 9.42 -14.80
C PRO A 172 19.25 8.27 -15.32
N LYS A 173 19.44 8.19 -16.64
CA LYS A 173 20.18 7.12 -17.34
C LYS A 173 21.65 6.99 -16.93
N PHE A 174 22.18 7.99 -16.22
CA PHE A 174 23.54 7.96 -15.67
C PHE A 174 23.66 7.04 -14.42
N LEU A 175 22.54 6.63 -13.85
CA LEU A 175 22.52 5.71 -12.71
C LEU A 175 22.54 4.24 -13.19
N PRO A 176 23.14 3.32 -12.41
CA PRO A 176 22.96 1.90 -12.64
C PRO A 176 21.48 1.51 -12.60
N TRP A 177 21.07 0.58 -13.47
CA TRP A 177 19.65 0.16 -13.58
C TRP A 177 19.02 -0.25 -12.22
N SER A 178 19.81 -0.86 -11.34
CA SER A 178 19.36 -1.26 -10.01
C SER A 178 18.96 -0.09 -9.11
N ILE A 179 19.62 1.08 -9.26
CA ILE A 179 19.26 2.32 -8.55
C ILE A 179 18.15 3.06 -9.30
N GLU A 180 18.25 3.14 -10.63
CA GLU A 180 17.20 3.76 -11.45
C GLU A 180 15.86 3.07 -11.23
N SER A 181 15.83 1.74 -11.08
CA SER A 181 14.61 0.98 -10.82
C SER A 181 13.89 1.38 -9.51
N TYR A 182 14.63 1.85 -8.50
CA TYR A 182 14.03 2.42 -7.28
C TYR A 182 13.39 3.79 -7.50
N ILE A 183 13.83 4.55 -8.52
CA ILE A 183 13.29 5.87 -8.83
C ILE A 183 12.05 5.76 -9.74
N ASN A 184 12.19 5.07 -10.87
CA ASN A 184 11.19 5.06 -11.96
C ASN A 184 10.76 3.67 -12.44
N GLY A 185 11.22 2.58 -11.82
CA GLY A 185 10.84 1.22 -12.20
C GLY A 185 11.50 0.70 -13.47
N VAL A 186 12.54 1.34 -13.98
CA VAL A 186 13.28 0.83 -15.13
C VAL A 186 14.09 -0.40 -14.73
N HIS A 187 14.04 -1.43 -15.57
CA HIS A 187 14.75 -2.69 -15.37
C HIS A 187 15.88 -2.82 -16.41
N ILE A 188 16.63 -3.93 -16.38
CA ILE A 188 17.69 -4.25 -17.36
C ILE A 188 17.23 -4.25 -18.81
N PHE A 189 15.91 -4.36 -19.06
CA PHE A 189 15.30 -4.26 -20.38
C PHE A 189 15.17 -2.82 -20.90
N ASP A 190 15.73 -1.86 -20.20
CA ASP A 190 15.68 -0.42 -20.51
C ASP A 190 14.25 0.16 -20.64
N GLN A 191 13.28 -0.51 -20.02
CA GLN A 191 11.88 -0.05 -20.02
C GLN A 191 11.28 -0.10 -18.62
N PRO A 192 10.35 0.83 -18.28
CA PRO A 192 9.58 0.75 -17.05
C PRO A 192 8.79 -0.54 -16.96
N GLN A 193 8.84 -1.18 -15.79
CA GLN A 193 8.14 -2.43 -15.53
C GLN A 193 6.93 -2.18 -14.63
N PRO A 194 5.70 -2.45 -15.09
CA PRO A 194 4.47 -2.10 -14.37
C PRO A 194 4.29 -2.88 -13.05
N TRP A 195 4.99 -4.00 -12.88
CA TRP A 195 4.97 -4.81 -11.64
C TRP A 195 6.03 -4.40 -10.62
N LEU A 196 6.88 -3.40 -10.92
CA LEU A 196 7.78 -2.82 -9.94
C LEU A 196 7.08 -1.72 -9.15
N PHE A 197 7.60 -1.45 -7.95
CA PHE A 197 7.06 -0.45 -7.05
C PHE A 197 8.10 0.67 -6.82
N PRO A 198 8.41 1.49 -7.84
CA PRO A 198 9.39 2.57 -7.70
C PRO A 198 8.88 3.71 -6.83
N LEU A 199 9.80 4.60 -6.42
CA LEU A 199 9.49 5.78 -5.62
C LEU A 199 8.43 6.67 -6.29
N PHE A 200 8.55 6.86 -7.60
CA PHE A 200 7.62 7.60 -8.43
C PHE A 200 6.73 6.65 -9.24
N PRO A 201 5.41 6.65 -9.06
CA PRO A 201 4.58 7.53 -8.20
C PRO A 201 4.26 6.96 -6.81
N TRP A 202 4.75 5.77 -6.43
CA TRP A 202 4.19 4.99 -5.30
C TRP A 202 4.33 5.66 -3.94
N SER A 203 5.41 6.40 -3.67
CA SER A 203 5.56 7.12 -2.40
C SER A 203 4.50 8.22 -2.19
N ALA A 204 3.87 8.71 -3.25
CA ALA A 204 2.79 9.69 -3.14
C ALA A 204 1.61 9.16 -2.31
N PHE A 205 1.30 7.86 -2.39
CA PHE A 205 0.26 7.25 -1.54
C PHE A 205 0.64 7.28 -0.05
N ALA A 206 1.92 7.11 0.28
CA ALA A 206 2.40 7.24 1.66
C ALA A 206 2.25 8.68 2.17
N PHE A 207 2.63 9.67 1.36
CA PHE A 207 2.49 11.09 1.71
C PHE A 207 1.03 11.52 1.81
N ALA A 208 0.15 11.03 0.93
CA ALA A 208 -1.29 11.24 1.03
C ALA A 208 -1.85 10.64 2.34
N GLY A 209 -1.44 9.42 2.68
CA GLY A 209 -1.78 8.78 3.95
C GLY A 209 -1.26 9.54 5.17
N LEU A 210 -0.03 10.07 5.10
CA LEU A 210 0.58 10.91 6.12
C LEU A 210 -0.27 12.17 6.35
N ALA A 211 -0.65 12.88 5.29
CA ALA A 211 -1.48 14.06 5.34
C ALA A 211 -2.85 13.77 5.98
N VAL A 212 -3.53 12.71 5.53
CA VAL A 212 -4.80 12.26 6.11
C VAL A 212 -4.64 11.91 7.59
N GLY A 213 -3.57 11.20 7.96
CA GLY A 213 -3.30 10.87 9.36
C GLY A 213 -3.16 12.12 10.24
N PHE A 214 -2.38 13.12 9.81
CA PHE A 214 -2.25 14.38 10.55
C PHE A 214 -3.53 15.22 10.52
N PHE A 215 -4.31 15.19 9.43
CA PHE A 215 -5.63 15.81 9.39
C PHE A 215 -6.55 15.27 10.47
N LEU A 216 -6.58 13.96 10.69
CA LEU A 216 -7.41 13.32 11.72
C LEU A 216 -7.02 13.71 13.15
N PHE A 217 -5.83 14.30 13.37
CA PHE A 217 -5.42 14.86 14.66
C PHE A 217 -5.77 16.34 14.85
N THR A 218 -6.27 17.02 13.83
CA THR A 218 -6.71 18.41 13.96
C THR A 218 -7.88 18.53 14.95
N ASP A 219 -8.02 19.69 15.57
CA ASP A 219 -9.12 19.96 16.50
C ASP A 219 -10.49 19.84 15.82
N PHE A 220 -10.57 20.22 14.54
CA PHE A 220 -11.75 20.03 13.72
C PHE A 220 -12.13 18.54 13.63
N ALA A 221 -11.19 17.69 13.24
CA ALA A 221 -11.45 16.26 13.08
C ALA A 221 -11.76 15.57 14.43
N LYS A 222 -11.09 15.98 15.51
CA LYS A 222 -11.36 15.45 16.86
C LYS A 222 -12.77 15.84 17.37
N ARG A 223 -13.23 17.07 17.09
CA ARG A 223 -14.54 17.55 17.54
C ARG A 223 -15.70 17.11 16.65
N LYS A 224 -15.45 16.98 15.34
CA LYS A 224 -16.47 16.69 14.32
C LYS A 224 -16.03 15.48 13.46
N GLU A 225 -15.74 14.36 14.12
CA GLU A 225 -15.15 13.18 13.50
C GLU A 225 -15.93 12.71 12.25
N ALA A 226 -17.25 12.55 12.36
CA ALA A 226 -18.08 12.10 11.25
C ALA A 226 -18.03 13.07 10.05
N LEU A 227 -18.01 14.38 10.31
CA LEU A 227 -17.91 15.40 9.27
C LEU A 227 -16.51 15.39 8.62
N ALA A 228 -15.45 15.15 9.40
CA ALA A 228 -14.10 15.03 8.87
C ALA A 228 -13.97 13.84 7.91
N PHE A 229 -14.52 12.68 8.27
CA PHE A 229 -14.54 11.52 7.37
C PHE A 229 -15.45 11.75 6.15
N ALA A 230 -16.60 12.42 6.30
CA ALA A 230 -17.45 12.80 5.18
C ALA A 230 -16.73 13.77 4.22
N ALA A 231 -15.98 14.74 4.76
CA ALA A 231 -15.15 15.64 3.96
C ALA A 231 -14.04 14.88 3.19
N LEU A 232 -13.39 13.88 3.80
CA LEU A 232 -12.44 13.02 3.11
C LEU A 232 -13.12 12.22 2.00
N GLY A 233 -14.31 11.66 2.23
CA GLY A 233 -15.09 10.98 1.21
C GLY A 233 -15.49 11.89 0.05
N GLY A 234 -15.96 13.12 0.36
CA GLY A 234 -16.27 14.15 -0.64
C GLY A 234 -15.04 14.57 -1.45
N ALA A 235 -13.88 14.78 -0.79
CA ALA A 235 -12.62 15.02 -1.46
C ALA A 235 -12.21 13.83 -2.37
N GLY A 236 -12.51 12.61 -1.95
CA GLY A 236 -12.30 11.40 -2.77
C GLY A 236 -13.15 11.39 -4.04
N ILE A 237 -14.43 11.73 -3.94
CA ILE A 237 -15.33 11.86 -5.11
C ILE A 237 -14.83 12.93 -6.06
N LEU A 238 -14.45 14.10 -5.52
CA LEU A 238 -13.90 15.19 -6.32
C LEU A 238 -12.60 14.78 -7.03
N ALA A 239 -11.70 14.08 -6.34
CA ALA A 239 -10.44 13.58 -6.92
C ALA A 239 -10.72 12.62 -8.09
N CYS A 240 -11.68 11.70 -7.95
CA CYS A 240 -12.09 10.81 -9.05
C CYS A 240 -12.69 11.61 -10.22
N ALA A 241 -13.55 12.57 -9.96
CA ALA A 241 -14.17 13.39 -11.00
C ALA A 241 -13.12 14.23 -11.75
N LEU A 242 -12.18 14.85 -11.03
CA LEU A 242 -11.06 15.59 -11.63
C LEU A 242 -10.16 14.68 -12.46
N SER A 243 -9.88 13.46 -11.99
CA SER A 243 -9.09 12.50 -12.77
C SER A 243 -9.74 12.17 -14.11
N VAL A 244 -11.05 11.89 -14.12
CA VAL A 244 -11.81 11.63 -15.37
C VAL A 244 -11.84 12.86 -16.25
N PHE A 245 -12.05 14.04 -15.67
CA PHE A 245 -12.07 15.30 -16.41
C PHE A 245 -10.73 15.56 -17.12
N PHE A 246 -9.60 15.40 -16.41
CA PHE A 246 -8.28 15.59 -17.01
C PHE A 246 -7.94 14.52 -18.05
N ASP A 247 -8.36 13.26 -17.84
CA ASP A 247 -8.15 12.19 -18.83
C ASP A 247 -8.93 12.44 -20.13
N SER A 248 -10.16 12.97 -20.01
CA SER A 248 -11.01 13.29 -21.17
C SER A 248 -10.69 14.64 -21.84
N SER A 249 -9.88 15.48 -21.20
CA SER A 249 -9.53 16.79 -21.72
C SER A 249 -8.44 16.70 -22.81
N SER A 250 -8.43 17.67 -23.72
CA SER A 250 -7.36 17.84 -24.71
C SER A 250 -6.06 18.43 -24.14
N ILE A 251 -6.03 18.72 -22.82
CA ILE A 251 -4.87 19.32 -22.17
C ILE A 251 -3.88 18.22 -21.77
N HIS A 252 -2.83 18.06 -22.57
CA HIS A 252 -1.74 17.13 -22.27
C HIS A 252 -0.52 17.90 -21.75
N LEU A 253 -0.26 17.78 -20.45
CA LEU A 253 0.87 18.47 -19.80
C LEU A 253 2.23 17.82 -20.10
N TYR A 254 2.24 16.61 -20.65
CA TYR A 254 3.45 15.80 -20.84
C TYR A 254 3.57 15.34 -22.28
N ALA A 255 4.81 15.23 -22.76
CA ALA A 255 5.10 14.76 -24.11
C ALA A 255 4.68 13.29 -24.34
N VAL A 256 4.70 12.46 -23.29
CA VAL A 256 4.22 11.07 -23.33
C VAL A 256 3.05 10.95 -22.37
N TYR A 257 1.91 10.51 -22.91
CA TYR A 257 0.70 10.30 -22.15
C TYR A 257 0.47 8.80 -21.91
N ASP A 258 0.59 8.36 -20.66
CA ASP A 258 0.29 7.00 -20.22
C ASP A 258 -0.54 7.04 -18.93
N TYR A 259 -1.87 7.06 -19.10
CA TYR A 259 -2.81 7.21 -17.99
C TYR A 259 -2.63 6.11 -16.94
N TRP A 260 -2.45 4.87 -17.38
CA TRP A 260 -2.51 3.70 -16.48
C TRP A 260 -1.25 3.48 -15.63
N HIS A 261 -0.11 4.08 -16.01
CA HIS A 261 1.16 3.83 -15.32
C HIS A 261 1.78 5.09 -14.72
N SER A 262 2.01 6.13 -15.50
CA SER A 262 2.79 7.28 -15.06
C SER A 262 1.98 8.56 -14.87
N ASN A 263 0.75 8.64 -15.41
CA ASN A 263 -0.03 9.88 -15.40
C ASN A 263 -0.52 10.24 -13.99
N PRO A 264 -0.41 11.51 -13.55
CA PRO A 264 -0.94 11.97 -12.27
C PRO A 264 -2.45 11.76 -12.09
N GLY A 265 -3.21 11.78 -13.22
CA GLY A 265 -4.66 11.51 -13.20
C GLY A 265 -4.97 10.13 -12.62
N PHE A 266 -4.24 9.10 -13.01
CA PHE A 266 -4.47 7.76 -12.47
C PHE A 266 -4.08 7.62 -10.99
N PHE A 267 -3.01 8.33 -10.56
CA PHE A 267 -2.72 8.45 -9.13
C PHE A 267 -3.88 9.11 -8.39
N LEU A 268 -4.41 10.23 -8.94
CA LEU A 268 -5.52 10.98 -8.34
C LEU A 268 -6.79 10.12 -8.24
N MET A 269 -7.11 9.33 -9.26
CA MET A 269 -8.20 8.35 -9.26
C MET A 269 -8.06 7.35 -8.11
N ARG A 270 -6.90 6.71 -8.01
CA ARG A 270 -6.63 5.73 -6.95
C ARG A 270 -6.72 6.38 -5.57
N CYS A 271 -6.10 7.54 -5.39
CA CYS A 271 -6.15 8.28 -4.12
C CYS A 271 -7.60 8.64 -3.75
N GLY A 272 -8.40 9.08 -4.71
CA GLY A 272 -9.82 9.34 -4.53
C GLY A 272 -10.59 8.10 -4.07
N ILE A 273 -10.37 6.96 -4.71
CA ILE A 273 -10.97 5.68 -4.30
C ILE A 273 -10.57 5.29 -2.87
N LEU A 274 -9.29 5.50 -2.48
CA LEU A 274 -8.82 5.21 -1.12
C LEU A 274 -9.53 6.07 -0.07
N LEU A 275 -9.76 7.35 -0.36
CA LEU A 275 -10.48 8.26 0.54
C LEU A 275 -11.97 7.87 0.67
N ILE A 276 -12.61 7.46 -0.42
CA ILE A 276 -13.99 6.94 -0.41
C ILE A 276 -14.05 5.66 0.41
N ILE A 277 -13.13 4.71 0.20
CA ILE A 277 -13.06 3.47 0.98
C ILE A 277 -12.85 3.80 2.46
N LEU A 278 -11.97 4.74 2.79
CA LEU A 278 -11.72 5.16 4.17
C LEU A 278 -13.00 5.68 4.84
N PHE A 279 -13.77 6.53 4.15
CA PHE A 279 -15.06 7.03 4.63
C PHE A 279 -16.08 5.90 4.83
N LEU A 280 -16.25 5.03 3.82
CA LEU A 280 -17.21 3.91 3.88
C LEU A 280 -16.84 2.91 4.99
N VAL A 281 -15.57 2.59 5.15
CA VAL A 281 -15.10 1.68 6.20
C VAL A 281 -15.22 2.33 7.59
N TYR A 282 -14.96 3.62 7.71
CA TYR A 282 -15.23 4.36 8.95
C TYR A 282 -16.72 4.28 9.31
N ALA A 283 -17.62 4.58 8.35
CA ALA A 283 -19.07 4.51 8.54
C ALA A 283 -19.52 3.09 8.94
N TRP A 284 -19.02 2.07 8.25
CA TRP A 284 -19.26 0.67 8.57
C TRP A 284 -18.81 0.29 9.98
N CYS A 285 -17.62 0.71 10.38
CA CYS A 285 -17.10 0.44 11.72
C CYS A 285 -17.82 1.24 12.81
N ARG A 286 -18.35 2.44 12.49
CA ARG A 286 -19.00 3.32 13.46
C ARG A 286 -20.47 2.94 13.71
N TRP A 287 -21.20 2.60 12.62
CA TRP A 287 -22.64 2.37 12.65
C TRP A 287 -23.06 0.97 12.18
N GLY A 288 -22.14 0.19 11.61
CA GLY A 288 -22.41 -1.13 11.10
C GLY A 288 -22.18 -2.25 12.11
N PHE A 289 -22.31 -3.48 11.65
CA PHE A 289 -22.15 -4.71 12.44
C PHE A 289 -20.66 -5.07 12.73
N ALA A 290 -19.69 -4.32 12.20
CA ALA A 290 -18.26 -4.64 12.33
C ALA A 290 -17.76 -4.68 13.78
N GLN A 291 -18.48 -4.08 14.71
CA GLN A 291 -18.13 -4.07 16.13
C GLN A 291 -18.70 -5.25 16.92
N LYS A 292 -19.63 -6.01 16.33
CA LYS A 292 -20.31 -7.15 16.97
C LYS A 292 -19.77 -8.45 16.41
N GLY A 293 -19.01 -9.18 17.19
CA GLY A 293 -18.56 -10.53 16.84
C GLY A 293 -17.19 -10.57 16.14
N PHE A 294 -16.90 -11.72 15.50
CA PHE A 294 -15.67 -12.00 14.79
C PHE A 294 -15.72 -11.48 13.35
N SER A 295 -14.71 -10.69 12.96
CA SER A 295 -14.54 -10.22 11.57
C SER A 295 -13.28 -10.85 10.96
N PRO A 296 -13.42 -11.72 9.94
CA PRO A 296 -12.29 -12.29 9.21
C PRO A 296 -11.40 -11.21 8.58
N ILE A 297 -12.00 -10.13 8.07
CA ILE A 297 -11.28 -9.02 7.44
C ILE A 297 -10.40 -8.30 8.46
N ILE A 298 -10.95 -7.91 9.62
CA ILE A 298 -10.16 -7.29 10.69
C ILE A 298 -9.06 -8.25 11.17
N GLN A 299 -9.35 -9.54 11.22
CA GLN A 299 -8.37 -10.55 11.64
C GLN A 299 -7.17 -10.60 10.68
N LEU A 300 -7.40 -10.66 9.37
CA LEU A 300 -6.35 -10.60 8.35
C LEU A 300 -5.56 -9.28 8.43
N GLY A 301 -6.24 -8.15 8.65
CA GLY A 301 -5.61 -6.84 8.81
C GLY A 301 -4.63 -6.75 9.97
N LYS A 302 -4.89 -7.50 11.07
CA LYS A 302 -3.98 -7.55 12.23
C LYS A 302 -2.64 -8.22 11.93
N THR A 303 -2.57 -9.08 10.93
CA THR A 303 -1.39 -9.88 10.56
C THR A 303 -1.04 -9.73 9.08
N SER A 304 -1.38 -8.60 8.48
CA SER A 304 -1.30 -8.37 7.04
C SER A 304 0.08 -8.66 6.43
N LEU A 305 1.18 -8.31 7.11
CA LEU A 305 2.53 -8.62 6.64
C LEU A 305 2.81 -10.13 6.61
N LEU A 306 2.37 -10.88 7.63
CA LEU A 306 2.56 -12.32 7.67
C LEU A 306 1.79 -13.02 6.54
N VAL A 307 0.51 -12.66 6.36
CA VAL A 307 -0.32 -13.28 5.32
C VAL A 307 0.11 -12.82 3.92
N TYR A 308 0.65 -11.57 3.77
CA TYR A 308 1.31 -11.13 2.55
C TYR A 308 2.49 -12.05 2.21
N TRP A 309 3.41 -12.24 3.16
CA TRP A 309 4.64 -13.02 2.94
C TRP A 309 4.33 -14.46 2.56
N VAL A 310 3.45 -15.10 3.30
CA VAL A 310 3.20 -16.54 3.14
C VAL A 310 2.37 -16.86 1.88
N HIS A 311 1.33 -16.05 1.56
CA HIS A 311 0.48 -16.39 0.41
C HIS A 311 1.23 -16.34 -0.92
N ILE A 312 2.25 -15.48 -1.08
CA ILE A 312 3.05 -15.37 -2.30
C ILE A 312 3.65 -16.73 -2.66
N GLU A 313 4.18 -17.46 -1.68
CA GLU A 313 4.78 -18.77 -1.89
C GLU A 313 3.78 -19.82 -2.42
N PHE A 314 2.54 -19.74 -1.94
CA PHE A 314 1.48 -20.66 -2.36
C PHE A 314 0.74 -20.26 -3.63
N VAL A 315 1.00 -19.05 -4.14
CA VAL A 315 0.37 -18.54 -5.37
C VAL A 315 1.38 -18.43 -6.51
N TYR A 316 2.50 -17.75 -6.29
CA TYR A 316 3.55 -17.52 -7.30
C TYR A 316 4.81 -18.38 -7.09
N GLY A 317 5.09 -18.75 -5.84
CA GLY A 317 6.29 -19.47 -5.45
C GLY A 317 6.32 -20.93 -5.94
N ARG A 318 7.32 -21.66 -5.47
CA ARG A 318 7.52 -23.08 -5.78
C ARG A 318 6.40 -23.98 -5.23
N PHE A 319 5.76 -23.53 -4.14
CA PHE A 319 4.68 -24.27 -3.48
C PHE A 319 3.28 -23.89 -3.99
N SER A 320 3.19 -23.35 -5.22
CA SER A 320 1.91 -23.00 -5.83
C SER A 320 0.92 -24.16 -5.77
N ILE A 321 -0.25 -23.93 -5.15
CA ILE A 321 -1.26 -25.00 -4.93
C ILE A 321 -2.02 -25.37 -6.22
N LEU A 322 -1.94 -24.52 -7.25
CA LEU A 322 -2.54 -24.78 -8.56
C LEU A 322 -1.53 -24.53 -9.68
N PRO A 323 -1.69 -25.19 -10.84
CA PRO A 323 -0.81 -24.97 -11.98
C PRO A 323 -0.96 -23.55 -12.53
N LYS A 324 0.18 -22.89 -12.76
CA LYS A 324 0.24 -21.50 -13.24
C LYS A 324 -0.20 -21.40 -14.70
N GLY A 325 -1.08 -20.42 -14.98
CA GLY A 325 -1.55 -20.13 -16.34
C GLY A 325 -2.40 -21.21 -16.99
N GLN A 326 -2.95 -22.17 -16.24
CA GLN A 326 -3.65 -23.34 -16.81
C GLN A 326 -5.05 -23.57 -16.25
N CYS A 327 -5.50 -22.73 -15.31
CA CYS A 327 -6.79 -22.94 -14.65
C CYS A 327 -7.92 -22.18 -15.31
N SER A 328 -9.15 -22.78 -15.26
CA SER A 328 -10.38 -22.06 -15.51
C SER A 328 -10.65 -21.03 -14.41
N ALA A 329 -11.53 -20.06 -14.67
CA ALA A 329 -11.96 -19.07 -13.69
C ALA A 329 -12.54 -19.71 -12.41
N LEU A 330 -13.36 -20.77 -12.56
CA LEU A 330 -13.96 -21.51 -11.45
C LEU A 330 -12.88 -22.18 -10.57
N LYS A 331 -11.87 -22.84 -11.18
CA LYS A 331 -10.79 -23.50 -10.47
C LYS A 331 -9.91 -22.49 -9.74
N ALA A 332 -9.60 -21.37 -10.39
CA ALA A 332 -8.84 -20.27 -9.77
C ALA A 332 -9.61 -19.64 -8.60
N THR A 333 -10.95 -19.51 -8.70
CA THR A 333 -11.79 -19.01 -7.60
C THR A 333 -11.83 -19.99 -6.43
N ALA A 334 -11.91 -21.29 -6.67
CA ALA A 334 -11.81 -22.31 -5.61
C ALA A 334 -10.45 -22.23 -4.91
N GLY A 335 -9.37 -22.06 -5.67
CA GLY A 335 -8.02 -21.81 -5.13
C GLY A 335 -7.94 -20.54 -4.29
N LEU A 336 -8.56 -19.44 -4.73
CA LEU A 336 -8.65 -18.18 -3.97
C LEU A 336 -9.33 -18.38 -2.61
N ILE A 337 -10.46 -19.11 -2.58
CA ILE A 337 -11.16 -19.42 -1.33
C ILE A 337 -10.24 -20.24 -0.41
N THR A 338 -9.52 -21.21 -0.95
CA THR A 338 -8.54 -22.01 -0.18
C THR A 338 -7.45 -21.15 0.41
N ILE A 339 -6.84 -20.24 -0.38
CA ILE A 339 -5.83 -19.29 0.11
C ILE A 339 -6.42 -18.38 1.20
N PHE A 340 -7.62 -17.84 0.98
CA PHE A 340 -8.28 -16.99 1.98
C PHE A 340 -8.45 -17.72 3.32
N LEU A 341 -8.97 -18.93 3.30
CA LEU A 341 -9.18 -19.73 4.50
C LEU A 341 -7.85 -20.12 5.17
N ALA A 342 -6.85 -20.54 4.40
CA ALA A 342 -5.51 -20.87 4.91
C ALA A 342 -4.85 -19.66 5.58
N MET A 343 -4.90 -18.49 4.97
CA MET A 343 -4.35 -17.25 5.52
C MET A 343 -5.12 -16.76 6.73
N LEU A 344 -6.44 -16.95 6.77
CA LEU A 344 -7.25 -16.66 7.95
C LEU A 344 -6.87 -17.57 9.12
N MET A 345 -6.69 -18.87 8.88
CA MET A 345 -6.24 -19.82 9.89
C MET A 345 -4.85 -19.45 10.41
N LEU A 346 -3.89 -19.15 9.51
CA LEU A 346 -2.55 -18.68 9.88
C LEU A 346 -2.60 -17.44 10.77
N SER A 347 -3.47 -16.49 10.41
CA SER A 347 -3.67 -15.25 11.18
C SER A 347 -4.22 -15.55 12.58
N LEU A 348 -5.18 -16.46 12.71
CA LEU A 348 -5.75 -16.88 13.99
C LEU A 348 -4.72 -17.61 14.86
N LEU A 349 -3.96 -18.53 14.29
CA LEU A 349 -2.86 -19.21 14.98
C LEU A 349 -1.85 -18.20 15.52
N ARG A 350 -1.41 -17.24 14.71
CA ARG A 350 -0.44 -16.20 15.11
C ARG A 350 -0.95 -15.33 16.26
N THR A 351 -2.22 -14.94 16.23
CA THR A 351 -2.78 -14.06 17.27
C THR A 351 -3.11 -14.78 18.56
N ASN A 352 -3.46 -16.08 18.50
CA ASN A 352 -3.79 -16.88 19.68
C ASN A 352 -2.59 -17.60 20.28
N TRP A 353 -1.46 -17.68 19.57
CA TRP A 353 -0.25 -18.38 20.03
C TRP A 353 0.24 -17.93 21.41
N LYS A 354 0.21 -16.63 21.68
CA LYS A 354 0.58 -16.09 22.99
C LYS A 354 -0.39 -16.50 24.09
N LYS A 355 -1.69 -16.61 23.78
CA LYS A 355 -2.71 -17.03 24.75
C LYS A 355 -2.58 -18.52 25.11
N TRP A 356 -2.16 -19.33 24.15
CA TRP A 356 -1.93 -20.76 24.37
C TRP A 356 -0.66 -21.02 25.19
N ARG A 357 0.43 -20.29 24.92
CA ARG A 357 1.66 -20.42 25.75
C ARG A 357 1.44 -20.08 27.20
N VAL A 358 0.65 -19.05 27.52
CA VAL A 358 0.34 -18.67 28.91
C VAL A 358 -0.55 -19.71 29.62
N ARG A 359 -1.34 -20.50 28.87
CA ARG A 359 -2.17 -21.59 29.45
C ARG A 359 -1.42 -22.89 29.64
N VAL A 360 -0.27 -23.05 29.06
CA VAL A 360 0.54 -24.30 29.09
C VAL A 360 1.78 -24.16 29.98
N SER A 361 2.10 -22.98 30.46
CA SER A 361 3.09 -22.78 31.52
C SER A 361 2.43 -23.08 32.88
N PRO A 362 2.89 -24.13 33.64
CA PRO A 362 2.36 -24.50 34.95
C PRO A 362 2.54 -23.40 35.99
#